data_1340c0ec2cc6bf6942f04c564dc1ca02
#
_entry.id   1340c0ec2cc6bf6942f04c564dc1ca02
#
_cell.length_a   1.000
_cell.length_b   1.000
_cell.length_c   1.000
_cell.angle_alpha   90.00
_cell.angle_beta   90.00
_cell.angle_gamma   90.00
#
_symmetry.space_group_name_H-M   'P 1'
#
loop_
_entity.id
_entity.type
_entity.pdbx_description
1 polymer ?
#
loop_
_entity_poly.entity_id
_entity_poly.type
_entity_poly.pdbx_seq_one_letter_code
_entity_poly.pdbx_strand_id
1 'polypeptide(L)'
;MMRRVLILLALGLAVAACAPTAPSAPTVGADGRPLPKLYRIRGNDTAKLQFRMLDSVNALRSARGAPPVELNPQLNAAAATHSRDMSLQNRPWHFGSDGSSPIDRLARVGYAGSLVGENISETYETELETLAAWMEQTDTRRTILSPQAQDMGFAWFQESNGKIWWTMVMGNPNNSPLIPAANPSASRLVPDAVDAPEEAAIDDTEEAVVITSTPAS
;
A
#
# COMPACT_ATOMS: atom_id res chain seq x y z
N MET A 1 22.94 69.48 -25.99
CA MET A 1 21.87 69.18 -25.05
C MET A 1 21.68 67.69 -24.84
N MET A 2 22.70 66.85 -24.96
CA MET A 2 22.60 65.39 -24.94
C MET A 2 23.36 64.70 -23.77
N ARG A 3 23.70 65.44 -22.71
CA ARG A 3 24.56 64.94 -21.63
C ARG A 3 23.89 64.94 -20.24
N ARG A 4 22.61 65.31 -20.14
CA ARG A 4 21.87 65.40 -18.85
C ARG A 4 20.74 64.38 -18.66
N VAL A 5 20.50 63.44 -19.64
CA VAL A 5 19.43 62.44 -19.59
C VAL A 5 19.94 61.08 -19.09
N LEU A 6 21.26 60.89 -19.01
CA LEU A 6 21.85 59.57 -18.67
C LEU A 6 22.13 59.34 -17.16
N ILE A 7 21.81 60.33 -16.29
CA ILE A 7 22.10 60.24 -14.83
C ILE A 7 20.84 59.84 -13.99
N LEU A 8 19.66 59.83 -14.57
CA LEU A 8 18.42 59.52 -13.85
C LEU A 8 17.93 58.07 -13.97
N LEU A 9 18.66 57.20 -14.65
CA LEU A 9 18.26 55.80 -14.84
C LEU A 9 19.06 54.79 -13.97
N ALA A 10 19.91 55.25 -13.06
CA ALA A 10 20.79 54.39 -12.27
C ALA A 10 20.44 54.32 -10.76
N LEU A 11 19.28 54.85 -10.34
CA LEU A 11 18.93 54.90 -8.90
C LEU A 11 17.66 54.12 -8.54
N GLY A 12 17.34 53.08 -9.30
CA GLY A 12 16.09 52.33 -9.16
C GLY A 12 16.19 50.83 -8.83
N LEU A 13 17.34 50.27 -8.49
CA LEU A 13 17.45 48.80 -8.30
C LEU A 13 18.30 48.44 -7.06
N ALA A 14 17.85 48.73 -5.88
CA ALA A 14 18.42 48.20 -4.62
C ALA A 14 17.36 48.13 -3.53
N VAL A 15 16.24 47.43 -3.80
CA VAL A 15 15.42 46.87 -2.74
C VAL A 15 15.69 45.35 -2.76
N ALA A 16 16.84 44.96 -2.23
CA ALA A 16 17.08 43.56 -1.89
C ALA A 16 16.11 43.23 -0.75
N ALA A 17 15.07 42.52 -1.06
CA ALA A 17 14.11 41.97 -0.11
C ALA A 17 14.87 41.10 0.90
N CYS A 18 15.03 41.59 2.13
CA CYS A 18 15.29 40.72 3.29
C CYS A 18 14.03 39.84 3.48
N ALA A 19 13.96 38.70 2.80
CA ALA A 19 13.00 37.69 3.17
C ALA A 19 13.34 37.23 4.59
N PRO A 20 12.42 37.29 5.56
CA PRO A 20 12.68 36.74 6.88
C PRO A 20 12.98 35.27 6.73
N THR A 21 14.20 34.85 7.08
CA THR A 21 14.56 33.43 7.20
C THR A 21 13.67 32.86 8.28
N ALA A 22 12.75 31.94 7.91
CA ALA A 22 11.94 31.26 8.90
C ALA A 22 12.89 30.61 9.92
N PRO A 23 12.63 30.74 11.23
CA PRO A 23 13.48 30.13 12.24
C PRO A 23 13.55 28.63 11.96
N SER A 24 14.77 28.11 11.80
CA SER A 24 14.98 26.67 11.71
C SER A 24 14.51 26.04 13.02
N ALA A 25 13.70 24.98 12.92
CA ALA A 25 13.23 24.25 14.09
C ALA A 25 14.45 23.85 14.97
N PRO A 26 14.32 23.89 16.30
CA PRO A 26 15.39 23.51 17.20
C PRO A 26 15.87 22.09 16.89
N THR A 27 17.17 21.91 16.73
CA THR A 27 17.79 20.60 16.46
C THR A 27 18.16 19.85 17.74
N VAL A 28 17.94 20.49 18.90
CA VAL A 28 18.32 20.00 20.22
C VAL A 28 17.13 20.12 21.16
N GLY A 29 16.84 19.06 21.91
CA GLY A 29 15.79 19.03 22.93
C GLY A 29 16.15 19.87 24.16
N ALA A 30 15.20 20.05 25.08
CA ALA A 30 15.40 20.80 26.35
C ALA A 30 16.45 20.13 27.26
N ASP A 31 16.76 18.85 27.05
CA ASP A 31 17.79 18.05 27.73
C ASP A 31 19.18 18.17 27.11
N GLY A 32 19.36 19.08 26.13
CA GLY A 32 20.63 19.26 25.40
C GLY A 32 21.00 18.16 24.44
N ARG A 33 20.12 17.15 24.21
CA ARG A 33 20.36 16.05 23.26
C ARG A 33 19.77 16.39 21.90
N PRO A 34 20.37 15.88 20.79
CA PRO A 34 19.76 16.02 19.48
C PRO A 34 18.33 15.43 19.50
N LEU A 35 17.38 16.15 18.93
CA LEU A 35 16.03 15.62 18.76
C LEU A 35 16.07 14.36 17.88
N PRO A 36 15.26 13.34 18.19
CA PRO A 36 15.14 12.16 17.34
C PRO A 36 14.78 12.59 15.92
N LYS A 37 15.61 12.21 14.96
CA LYS A 37 15.36 12.50 13.55
C LYS A 37 14.41 11.44 12.99
N LEU A 38 13.21 11.87 12.67
CA LEU A 38 12.24 11.00 12.03
C LEU A 38 12.78 10.44 10.70
N TYR A 39 12.77 9.13 10.55
CA TYR A 39 13.12 8.48 9.29
C TYR A 39 12.07 8.82 8.23
N ARG A 40 12.54 9.37 7.09
CA ARG A 40 11.67 9.75 5.96
C ARG A 40 12.16 9.07 4.70
N ILE A 41 11.27 8.30 4.08
CA ILE A 41 11.53 7.63 2.80
C ILE A 41 11.14 8.59 1.68
N ARG A 42 12.06 8.84 0.75
CA ARG A 42 11.81 9.68 -0.42
C ARG A 42 11.27 8.82 -1.57
N GLY A 43 10.45 9.39 -2.44
CA GLY A 43 9.86 8.64 -3.55
C GLY A 43 10.87 8.03 -4.53
N ASN A 44 12.07 8.60 -4.64
CA ASN A 44 13.17 8.07 -5.47
C ASN A 44 14.03 7.02 -4.78
N ASP A 45 13.79 6.73 -3.49
CA ASP A 45 14.57 5.73 -2.73
C ASP A 45 14.00 4.32 -2.85
N THR A 46 12.88 4.11 -3.54
CA THR A 46 12.16 2.82 -3.62
C THR A 46 13.08 1.68 -4.03
N ALA A 47 13.70 1.76 -5.19
CA ALA A 47 14.59 0.72 -5.67
C ALA A 47 15.78 0.49 -4.72
N LYS A 48 16.35 1.56 -4.17
CA LYS A 48 17.45 1.48 -3.21
C LYS A 48 17.07 0.71 -1.94
N LEU A 49 15.89 0.98 -1.37
CA LEU A 49 15.41 0.28 -0.19
C LEU A 49 15.11 -1.19 -0.48
N GLN A 50 14.48 -1.47 -1.60
CA GLN A 50 14.18 -2.84 -2.02
C GLN A 50 15.44 -3.67 -2.24
N PHE A 51 16.44 -3.14 -2.95
CA PHE A 51 17.71 -3.85 -3.15
C PHE A 51 18.50 -4.00 -1.85
N ARG A 52 18.53 -2.99 -0.98
CA ARG A 52 19.20 -3.10 0.32
C ARG A 52 18.54 -4.15 1.22
N MET A 53 17.21 -4.23 1.21
CA MET A 53 16.49 -5.29 1.91
C MET A 53 16.81 -6.66 1.32
N LEU A 54 16.80 -6.80 -0.01
CA LEU A 54 17.14 -8.03 -0.72
C LEU A 54 18.55 -8.52 -0.36
N ASP A 55 19.53 -7.63 -0.45
CA ASP A 55 20.95 -7.95 -0.13
C ASP A 55 21.08 -8.42 1.32
N SER A 56 20.40 -7.73 2.26
CA SER A 56 20.43 -8.08 3.68
C SER A 56 19.75 -9.42 3.95
N VAL A 57 18.60 -9.68 3.34
CA VAL A 57 17.90 -10.97 3.41
C VAL A 57 18.78 -12.08 2.84
N ASN A 58 19.39 -11.89 1.67
CA ASN A 58 20.23 -12.90 1.04
C ASN A 58 21.52 -13.17 1.83
N ALA A 59 22.10 -12.16 2.48
CA ALA A 59 23.21 -12.36 3.41
C ALA A 59 22.82 -13.25 4.60
N LEU A 60 21.66 -13.01 5.22
CA LEU A 60 21.13 -13.83 6.32
C LEU A 60 20.81 -15.27 5.86
N ARG A 61 20.23 -15.42 4.68
CA ARG A 61 19.89 -16.72 4.08
C ARG A 61 21.18 -17.51 3.78
N SER A 62 22.17 -16.88 3.15
CA SER A 62 23.48 -17.49 2.89
C SER A 62 24.15 -17.99 4.18
N ALA A 63 24.13 -17.19 5.25
CA ALA A 63 24.66 -17.57 6.56
C ALA A 63 23.96 -18.80 7.17
N ARG A 64 22.78 -19.16 6.69
CA ARG A 64 22.00 -20.34 7.11
C ARG A 64 21.95 -21.47 6.06
N GLY A 65 22.67 -21.31 4.96
CA GLY A 65 22.70 -22.29 3.87
C GLY A 65 21.40 -22.35 3.05
N ALA A 66 20.54 -21.35 3.15
CA ALA A 66 19.34 -21.24 2.31
C ALA A 66 19.67 -20.59 0.96
N PRO A 67 19.02 -21.02 -0.15
CA PRO A 67 19.22 -20.39 -1.45
C PRO A 67 18.83 -18.91 -1.44
N PRO A 68 19.45 -18.06 -2.28
CA PRO A 68 19.04 -16.66 -2.41
C PRO A 68 17.61 -16.55 -2.95
N VAL A 69 16.97 -15.41 -2.66
CA VAL A 69 15.70 -15.00 -3.28
C VAL A 69 15.93 -13.84 -4.24
N GLU A 70 14.97 -13.62 -5.14
CA GLU A 70 14.96 -12.52 -6.09
C GLU A 70 13.74 -11.63 -5.89
N LEU A 71 13.86 -10.33 -6.26
CA LEU A 71 12.71 -9.43 -6.23
C LEU A 71 11.72 -9.80 -7.32
N ASN A 72 10.45 -9.95 -6.94
CA ASN A 72 9.37 -10.27 -7.85
C ASN A 72 8.37 -9.09 -7.93
N PRO A 73 8.08 -8.55 -9.14
CA PRO A 73 7.20 -7.39 -9.30
C PRO A 73 5.76 -7.62 -8.80
N GLN A 74 5.19 -8.82 -8.99
CA GLN A 74 3.86 -9.15 -8.50
C GLN A 74 3.83 -9.17 -6.97
N LEU A 75 4.83 -9.79 -6.34
CA LEU A 75 4.93 -9.78 -4.87
C LEU A 75 5.18 -8.37 -4.31
N ASN A 76 5.97 -7.53 -5.00
CA ASN A 76 6.12 -6.11 -4.64
C ASN A 76 4.77 -5.38 -4.70
N ALA A 77 3.96 -5.62 -5.73
CA ALA A 77 2.63 -5.00 -5.88
C ALA A 77 1.66 -5.47 -4.78
N ALA A 78 1.66 -6.77 -4.45
CA ALA A 78 0.86 -7.31 -3.36
C ALA A 78 1.26 -6.68 -2.01
N ALA A 79 2.57 -6.59 -1.73
CA ALA A 79 3.10 -5.97 -0.53
C ALA A 79 2.74 -4.48 -0.43
N ALA A 80 2.85 -3.71 -1.52
CA ALA A 80 2.53 -2.29 -1.56
C ALA A 80 1.04 -2.04 -1.29
N THR A 81 0.17 -2.84 -1.92
CA THR A 81 -1.28 -2.77 -1.69
C THR A 81 -1.61 -3.05 -0.22
N HIS A 82 -1.02 -4.08 0.36
CA HIS A 82 -1.29 -4.46 1.74
C HIS A 82 -0.76 -3.45 2.76
N SER A 83 0.45 -2.92 2.55
CA SER A 83 1.01 -1.87 3.42
C SER A 83 0.10 -0.64 3.49
N ARG A 84 -0.44 -0.21 2.34
CA ARG A 84 -1.40 0.89 2.29
C ARG A 84 -2.72 0.54 2.98
N ASP A 85 -3.21 -0.66 2.78
CA ASP A 85 -4.47 -1.12 3.36
C ASP A 85 -4.38 -1.24 4.89
N MET A 86 -3.27 -1.75 5.44
CA MET A 86 -3.02 -1.75 6.89
C MET A 86 -3.06 -0.34 7.49
N SER A 87 -2.51 0.67 6.79
CA SER A 87 -2.59 2.06 7.21
C SER A 87 -4.04 2.57 7.25
N LEU A 88 -4.84 2.25 6.24
CA LEU A 88 -6.27 2.62 6.22
C LEU A 88 -7.07 1.96 7.35
N GLN A 89 -6.74 0.73 7.68
CA GLN A 89 -7.34 0.00 8.80
C GLN A 89 -6.78 0.42 10.16
N ASN A 90 -5.65 1.14 10.17
CA ASN A 90 -4.83 1.42 11.36
C ASN A 90 -4.55 0.15 12.18
N ARG A 91 -4.20 -0.95 11.50
CA ARG A 91 -4.04 -2.26 12.10
C ARG A 91 -2.99 -3.10 11.37
N PRO A 92 -1.91 -3.56 12.05
CA PRO A 92 -0.92 -4.48 11.48
C PRO A 92 -1.42 -5.93 11.56
N TRP A 93 -2.12 -6.39 10.55
CA TRP A 93 -2.60 -7.76 10.45
C TRP A 93 -2.62 -8.25 9.00
N HIS A 94 -2.74 -9.57 8.81
CA HIS A 94 -2.56 -10.21 7.51
C HIS A 94 -3.78 -10.13 6.56
N PHE A 95 -4.95 -9.70 7.05
CA PHE A 95 -6.15 -9.63 6.22
C PHE A 95 -6.39 -8.22 5.70
N GLY A 96 -6.85 -8.12 4.46
CA GLY A 96 -7.27 -6.87 3.84
C GLY A 96 -8.55 -6.31 4.48
N SER A 97 -8.80 -5.02 4.31
CA SER A 97 -10.05 -4.36 4.72
C SER A 97 -11.29 -4.98 4.05
N ASP A 98 -11.10 -5.63 2.91
CA ASP A 98 -12.10 -6.40 2.16
C ASP A 98 -12.18 -7.87 2.57
N GLY A 99 -11.47 -8.28 3.63
CA GLY A 99 -11.37 -9.66 4.11
C GLY A 99 -10.41 -10.55 3.32
N SER A 100 -9.69 -10.02 2.33
CA SER A 100 -8.75 -10.82 1.54
C SER A 100 -7.56 -11.32 2.37
N SER A 101 -7.21 -12.58 2.17
CA SER A 101 -6.00 -13.19 2.70
C SER A 101 -4.75 -12.80 1.89
N PRO A 102 -3.53 -13.09 2.38
CA PRO A 102 -2.32 -12.97 1.57
C PRO A 102 -2.39 -13.76 0.25
N ILE A 103 -2.99 -14.96 0.25
CA ILE A 103 -3.16 -15.79 -0.95
C ILE A 103 -4.06 -15.10 -1.98
N ASP A 104 -5.18 -14.51 -1.53
CA ASP A 104 -6.08 -13.77 -2.42
C ASP A 104 -5.38 -12.57 -3.07
N ARG A 105 -4.50 -11.90 -2.32
CA ARG A 105 -3.70 -10.79 -2.86
C ARG A 105 -2.71 -11.26 -3.92
N LEU A 106 -2.05 -12.41 -3.73
CA LEU A 106 -1.17 -13.00 -4.73
C LEU A 106 -1.94 -13.34 -6.02
N ALA A 107 -3.11 -13.92 -5.90
CA ALA A 107 -3.97 -14.22 -7.03
C ALA A 107 -4.38 -12.95 -7.80
N ARG A 108 -4.73 -11.88 -7.10
CA ARG A 108 -5.11 -10.58 -7.71
C ARG A 108 -3.99 -9.93 -8.52
N VAL A 109 -2.74 -10.09 -8.08
CA VAL A 109 -1.58 -9.56 -8.82
C VAL A 109 -1.06 -10.53 -9.89
N GLY A 110 -1.70 -11.67 -10.07
CA GLY A 110 -1.33 -12.68 -11.08
C GLY A 110 -0.05 -13.45 -10.76
N TYR A 111 0.32 -13.57 -9.48
CA TYR A 111 1.46 -14.39 -9.09
C TYR A 111 1.13 -15.89 -9.26
N ALA A 112 1.84 -16.54 -10.16
CA ALA A 112 1.55 -17.94 -10.53
C ALA A 112 2.08 -18.97 -9.52
N GLY A 113 2.95 -18.55 -8.59
CA GLY A 113 3.53 -19.42 -7.57
C GLY A 113 2.68 -19.49 -6.30
N SER A 114 3.20 -20.16 -5.27
CA SER A 114 2.58 -20.27 -3.97
C SER A 114 3.16 -19.26 -2.96
N LEU A 115 2.34 -18.87 -1.98
CA LEU A 115 2.79 -18.11 -0.81
C LEU A 115 3.66 -19.02 0.08
N VAL A 116 4.84 -18.54 0.45
CA VAL A 116 5.68 -19.16 1.50
C VAL A 116 5.42 -18.50 2.84
N GLY A 117 5.21 -17.19 2.87
CA GLY A 117 4.83 -16.45 4.07
C GLY A 117 4.83 -14.94 3.84
N GLU A 118 4.28 -14.24 4.83
CA GLU A 118 4.20 -12.79 4.84
C GLU A 118 4.65 -12.27 6.21
N ASN A 119 5.53 -11.26 6.21
CA ASN A 119 5.91 -10.51 7.40
C ASN A 119 5.39 -9.09 7.28
N ILE A 120 4.82 -8.58 8.36
CA ILE A 120 4.27 -7.23 8.44
C ILE A 120 4.80 -6.51 9.67
N SER A 121 4.85 -5.18 9.63
CA SER A 121 5.25 -4.36 10.79
C SER A 121 4.65 -2.97 10.71
N GLU A 122 4.43 -2.37 11.86
CA GLU A 122 4.07 -0.98 12.07
C GLU A 122 5.14 -0.34 12.93
N THR A 123 5.88 0.65 12.40
CA THR A 123 7.01 1.26 13.09
C THR A 123 7.35 2.64 12.54
N TYR A 124 8.29 3.34 13.20
CA TYR A 124 8.94 4.57 12.73
C TYR A 124 10.40 4.33 12.33
N GLU A 125 10.86 3.09 12.37
CA GLU A 125 12.23 2.65 12.18
C GLU A 125 12.54 2.39 10.71
N THR A 126 13.81 2.21 10.42
CA THR A 126 14.29 1.86 9.07
C THR A 126 13.92 0.42 8.69
N GLU A 127 14.02 0.12 7.40
CA GLU A 127 13.81 -1.24 6.89
C GLU A 127 14.79 -2.26 7.47
N LEU A 128 16.02 -1.86 7.81
CA LEU A 128 17.01 -2.77 8.39
C LEU A 128 16.75 -3.04 9.86
N GLU A 129 16.30 -2.05 10.62
CA GLU A 129 15.85 -2.23 12.01
C GLU A 129 14.61 -3.12 12.06
N THR A 130 13.68 -2.93 11.12
CA THR A 130 12.51 -3.81 10.95
C THR A 130 12.91 -5.24 10.60
N LEU A 131 13.89 -5.43 9.69
CA LEU A 131 14.44 -6.75 9.39
C LEU A 131 15.06 -7.40 10.62
N ALA A 132 15.83 -6.65 11.42
CA ALA A 132 16.41 -7.14 12.66
C ALA A 132 15.33 -7.62 13.64
N ALA A 133 14.26 -6.84 13.83
CA ALA A 133 13.13 -7.21 14.68
C ALA A 133 12.42 -8.49 14.17
N TRP A 134 12.22 -8.62 12.86
CA TRP A 134 11.68 -9.85 12.27
C TRP A 134 12.60 -11.06 12.48
N MET A 135 13.90 -10.87 12.52
CA MET A 135 14.86 -11.96 12.78
C MET A 135 14.90 -12.40 14.25
N GLU A 136 14.44 -11.57 15.17
CA GLU A 136 14.31 -11.95 16.59
C GLU A 136 13.11 -12.87 16.85
N GLN A 137 12.02 -12.72 16.10
CA GLN A 137 10.80 -13.48 16.25
C GLN A 137 10.85 -14.78 15.43
N THR A 138 10.40 -15.88 16.01
CA THR A 138 10.51 -17.22 15.40
C THR A 138 9.72 -17.33 14.09
N ASP A 139 8.50 -16.82 14.03
CA ASP A 139 7.63 -17.00 12.86
C ASP A 139 8.07 -16.16 11.68
N THR A 140 8.39 -14.89 11.91
CA THR A 140 8.89 -13.99 10.85
C THR A 140 10.27 -14.41 10.36
N ARG A 141 11.15 -14.86 11.25
CA ARG A 141 12.45 -15.43 10.89
C ARG A 141 12.30 -16.70 10.05
N ARG A 142 11.34 -17.56 10.36
CA ARG A 142 11.06 -18.79 9.58
C ARG A 142 10.65 -18.44 8.15
N THR A 143 9.83 -17.44 7.96
CA THR A 143 9.45 -16.93 6.64
C THR A 143 10.68 -16.46 5.86
N ILE A 144 11.53 -15.61 6.45
CA ILE A 144 12.72 -15.04 5.81
C ILE A 144 13.72 -16.13 5.42
N LEU A 145 13.93 -17.12 6.28
CA LEU A 145 14.93 -18.17 6.10
C LEU A 145 14.39 -19.45 5.45
N SER A 146 13.11 -19.48 5.05
CA SER A 146 12.52 -20.65 4.42
C SER A 146 13.27 -21.07 3.15
N PRO A 147 13.79 -22.30 3.07
CA PRO A 147 14.48 -22.77 1.86
C PRO A 147 13.55 -22.90 0.65
N GLN A 148 12.24 -22.88 0.88
CA GLN A 148 11.23 -22.92 -0.18
C GLN A 148 11.03 -21.58 -0.89
N ALA A 149 11.41 -20.47 -0.25
CA ALA A 149 11.28 -19.14 -0.85
C ALA A 149 12.34 -18.95 -1.95
N GLN A 150 11.91 -18.48 -3.11
CA GLN A 150 12.74 -18.10 -4.25
C GLN A 150 12.45 -16.67 -4.70
N ASP A 151 11.21 -16.19 -4.49
CA ASP A 151 10.77 -14.85 -4.80
C ASP A 151 10.51 -14.05 -3.52
N MET A 152 10.83 -12.75 -3.56
CA MET A 152 10.55 -11.80 -2.50
C MET A 152 9.85 -10.56 -3.04
N GLY A 153 8.79 -10.12 -2.36
CA GLY A 153 8.22 -8.79 -2.50
C GLY A 153 8.49 -8.00 -1.22
N PHE A 154 8.87 -6.74 -1.37
CA PHE A 154 9.07 -5.82 -0.25
C PHE A 154 8.55 -4.44 -0.58
N ALA A 155 7.62 -3.95 0.22
CA ALA A 155 7.06 -2.62 0.06
C ALA A 155 6.61 -2.02 1.40
N TRP A 156 6.22 -0.75 1.36
CA TRP A 156 5.79 0.00 2.53
C TRP A 156 4.80 1.10 2.14
N PHE A 157 4.12 1.59 3.16
CA PHE A 157 3.38 2.84 3.10
C PHE A 157 3.81 3.71 4.28
N GLN A 158 4.24 4.96 4.03
CA GLN A 158 4.61 5.91 5.08
C GLN A 158 3.56 7.01 5.20
N GLU A 159 3.01 7.17 6.40
CA GLU A 159 2.07 8.22 6.75
C GLU A 159 2.76 9.58 6.91
N SER A 160 1.97 10.65 6.88
CA SER A 160 2.48 12.03 7.04
C SER A 160 3.16 12.26 8.40
N ASN A 161 2.69 11.59 9.46
CA ASN A 161 3.29 11.61 10.79
C ASN A 161 4.63 10.85 10.86
N GLY A 162 4.96 10.07 9.81
CA GLY A 162 6.19 9.30 9.70
C GLY A 162 6.07 7.83 10.04
N LYS A 163 4.92 7.37 10.54
CA LYS A 163 4.67 5.94 10.76
C LYS A 163 4.78 5.17 9.45
N ILE A 164 5.38 4.00 9.49
CA ILE A 164 5.63 3.16 8.32
C ILE A 164 4.99 1.80 8.54
N TRP A 165 4.25 1.37 7.52
CA TRP A 165 3.65 0.05 7.41
C TRP A 165 4.47 -0.76 6.44
N TRP A 166 5.16 -1.77 6.94
CA TRP A 166 6.04 -2.62 6.15
C TRP A 166 5.36 -3.93 5.80
N THR A 167 5.57 -4.40 4.59
CA THR A 167 5.16 -5.75 4.17
C THR A 167 6.28 -6.41 3.38
N MET A 168 6.62 -7.64 3.76
CA MET A 168 7.48 -8.55 3.02
C MET A 168 6.68 -9.80 2.69
N VAL A 169 6.68 -10.20 1.43
CA VAL A 169 6.03 -11.42 0.96
C VAL A 169 7.08 -12.35 0.37
N MET A 170 7.10 -13.59 0.82
CA MET A 170 7.95 -14.64 0.26
C MET A 170 7.10 -15.61 -0.55
N GLY A 171 7.57 -15.96 -1.75
CA GLY A 171 6.88 -16.84 -2.69
C GLY A 171 7.78 -17.94 -3.25
N ASN A 172 7.13 -18.97 -3.79
CA ASN A 172 7.79 -20.03 -4.54
C ASN A 172 7.13 -20.14 -5.94
N PRO A 173 7.83 -19.72 -7.01
CA PRO A 173 7.27 -19.74 -8.35
C PRO A 173 7.05 -21.17 -8.91
N ASN A 174 7.71 -22.17 -8.34
CA ASN A 174 7.65 -23.57 -8.83
C ASN A 174 6.50 -24.38 -8.23
N ASN A 175 5.81 -23.84 -7.23
CA ASN A 175 4.65 -24.47 -6.63
C ASN A 175 3.37 -23.82 -7.17
N SER A 176 2.38 -24.65 -7.55
CA SER A 176 1.07 -24.14 -7.94
C SER A 176 0.43 -23.35 -6.79
N PRO A 177 -0.29 -22.25 -7.08
CA PRO A 177 -1.05 -21.54 -6.07
C PRO A 177 -2.01 -22.48 -5.35
N LEU A 178 -2.14 -22.35 -4.04
CA LEU A 178 -3.22 -22.98 -3.28
C LEU A 178 -4.52 -22.20 -3.56
N ILE A 179 -5.04 -22.32 -4.78
CA ILE A 179 -6.39 -21.85 -5.08
C ILE A 179 -7.30 -22.91 -4.47
N PRO A 180 -8.19 -22.56 -3.52
CA PRO A 180 -9.26 -23.46 -3.13
C PRO A 180 -9.98 -23.86 -4.41
N ALA A 181 -10.06 -25.17 -4.70
CA ALA A 181 -10.79 -25.65 -5.85
C ALA A 181 -12.17 -24.97 -5.83
N ALA A 182 -12.48 -24.20 -6.89
CA ALA A 182 -13.78 -23.58 -7.03
C ALA A 182 -14.81 -24.67 -6.78
N ASN A 183 -15.64 -24.50 -5.75
CA ASN A 183 -16.62 -25.51 -5.38
C ASN A 183 -17.56 -25.72 -6.58
N PRO A 184 -17.52 -26.87 -7.28
CA PRO A 184 -18.34 -27.06 -8.48
C PRO A 184 -19.84 -27.01 -8.19
N SER A 185 -20.23 -27.00 -6.90
CA SER A 185 -21.62 -26.85 -6.46
C SER A 185 -22.13 -25.40 -6.51
N ALA A 186 -21.26 -24.38 -6.60
CA ALA A 186 -21.70 -22.99 -6.72
C ALA A 186 -22.20 -22.60 -8.13
N SER A 187 -21.90 -23.42 -9.15
CA SER A 187 -22.32 -23.18 -10.54
C SER A 187 -23.71 -23.73 -10.88
N ARG A 188 -24.43 -24.30 -9.90
CA ARG A 188 -25.76 -24.91 -10.11
C ARG A 188 -26.95 -24.15 -9.54
N LEU A 189 -26.77 -22.90 -9.17
CA LEU A 189 -27.88 -22.01 -8.77
C LEU A 189 -28.07 -20.90 -9.80
N VAL A 190 -28.22 -21.28 -11.06
CA VAL A 190 -29.05 -20.49 -11.98
C VAL A 190 -30.45 -21.07 -11.80
N PRO A 191 -31.42 -20.34 -11.29
CA PRO A 191 -32.82 -20.77 -11.32
C PRO A 191 -33.21 -20.90 -12.80
N ASP A 192 -33.69 -22.09 -13.20
CA ASP A 192 -34.38 -22.25 -14.47
C ASP A 192 -35.39 -21.12 -14.65
N ALA A 193 -35.35 -20.47 -15.82
CA ALA A 193 -36.31 -19.48 -16.23
C ALA A 193 -37.70 -20.07 -16.03
N VAL A 194 -38.43 -19.50 -15.08
CA VAL A 194 -39.86 -19.82 -14.89
C VAL A 194 -40.56 -19.25 -16.10
N ASP A 195 -41.26 -20.15 -16.84
CA ASP A 195 -42.15 -19.83 -17.95
C ASP A 195 -43.00 -18.60 -17.61
N ALA A 196 -42.95 -17.61 -18.50
CA ALA A 196 -43.85 -16.48 -18.47
C ALA A 196 -45.29 -16.96 -18.75
N PRO A 197 -46.29 -16.59 -17.92
CA PRO A 197 -47.64 -16.88 -18.27
C PRO A 197 -48.11 -15.97 -19.42
N GLU A 198 -48.78 -16.60 -20.35
CA GLU A 198 -49.44 -16.11 -21.55
C GLU A 198 -50.35 -14.90 -21.26
N GLU A 199 -50.24 -13.91 -22.11
CA GLU A 199 -50.91 -12.62 -22.17
C GLU A 199 -52.46 -12.80 -22.18
N ALA A 200 -53.14 -12.44 -21.09
CA ALA A 200 -54.60 -12.26 -21.08
C ALA A 200 -54.95 -10.82 -21.40
N ALA A 201 -55.64 -10.63 -22.52
CA ALA A 201 -56.17 -9.39 -23.00
C ALA A 201 -57.04 -8.71 -21.93
N ILE A 202 -56.80 -7.45 -21.66
CA ILE A 202 -57.62 -6.59 -20.83
C ILE A 202 -58.43 -5.68 -21.73
N ASP A 203 -59.75 -5.79 -21.56
CA ASP A 203 -60.80 -4.99 -22.15
C ASP A 203 -60.80 -3.57 -21.58
N ASP A 204 -60.91 -2.60 -22.49
CA ASP A 204 -61.09 -1.18 -22.20
C ASP A 204 -62.49 -0.92 -21.62
N THR A 205 -62.54 -0.41 -20.40
CA THR A 205 -63.67 0.46 -20.01
C THR A 205 -63.22 1.53 -19.01
N GLU A 206 -63.45 2.70 -19.49
CA GLU A 206 -63.37 4.05 -18.95
C GLU A 206 -64.15 4.20 -17.62
N GLU A 207 -63.55 4.83 -16.61
CA GLU A 207 -64.25 5.77 -15.77
C GLU A 207 -63.37 6.82 -15.10
N ALA A 208 -63.58 8.05 -15.44
CA ALA A 208 -62.95 9.23 -14.88
C ALA A 208 -63.56 9.58 -13.51
N VAL A 209 -62.72 9.70 -12.49
CA VAL A 209 -63.14 10.36 -11.23
C VAL A 209 -62.27 11.57 -10.95
N VAL A 210 -62.86 12.72 -11.09
CA VAL A 210 -62.41 14.04 -10.67
C VAL A 210 -62.47 14.12 -9.14
N ILE A 211 -61.37 14.46 -8.49
CA ILE A 211 -61.39 14.98 -7.11
C ILE A 211 -60.62 16.28 -7.00
N THR A 212 -61.39 17.28 -6.63
CA THR A 212 -61.07 18.67 -6.38
C THR A 212 -60.15 18.86 -5.20
N SER A 213 -59.23 19.79 -5.36
CA SER A 213 -58.41 20.40 -4.32
C SER A 213 -59.16 21.34 -3.43
N THR A 214 -58.89 21.33 -2.12
CA THR A 214 -59.19 22.48 -1.24
C THR A 214 -58.04 22.65 -0.26
N PRO A 215 -57.51 23.88 -0.08
CA PRO A 215 -56.47 24.17 0.91
C PRO A 215 -57.10 24.62 2.22
N ALA A 216 -56.49 24.30 3.34
CA ALA A 216 -56.78 24.90 4.65
C ALA A 216 -55.50 25.32 5.34
N SER A 217 -55.47 26.55 5.59
CA SER A 217 -55.09 27.50 6.65
C SER A 217 -53.89 27.16 7.49
#